data_432b03c7cb252710344dff713a354782
#
_entry.id   432b03c7cb252710344dff713a354782
#
_cell.length_a   1.000
_cell.length_b   1.000
_cell.length_c   1.000
_cell.angle_alpha   90.00
_cell.angle_beta   90.00
_cell.angle_gamma   90.00
#
_symmetry.space_group_name_H-M   'P 1'
#
loop_
_entity.id
_entity.type
_entity.pdbx_description
1 polymer ?
#
loop_
_entity_poly.entity_id
_entity_poly.type
_entity_poly.pdbx_seq_one_letter_code
_entity_poly.pdbx_strand_id
1 'polypeptide(L)'
;NMYNSLTLSPDGKYVLVNTIKKPFSYLVPYNRFPATTAVYTNNGEFVETIVEVPLIEDLPQGFMAERKGRRDITWRNDKPSTLIYAEVLDEGDPEKEADFRDEVFQLEAPFKGDGKSLLKTKNRFSYILWGNDNVAIAYDYWWNTRNLKTYVFNPSNPSQSPKIIADRNYQDRYSDPGNFETKRNEFGKSVLALENDNAFLLGDGFSEKGQFPFLDKINLKTNKTQRVYQSKFTDKIEDL
;
A
#
# COMPACT_ATOMS: atom_id res chain seq x y z
N ASN A 1 9.20 -27.71 -1.99
CA ASN A 1 8.65 -26.38 -2.10
C ASN A 1 7.34 -26.30 -1.29
N MET A 2 7.13 -25.17 -0.64
CA MET A 2 5.89 -24.91 0.09
C MET A 2 5.22 -23.67 -0.52
N TYR A 3 3.96 -23.78 -0.90
CA TYR A 3 3.19 -22.61 -1.34
C TYR A 3 2.87 -21.75 -0.12
N ASN A 4 3.24 -20.48 -0.18
CA ASN A 4 3.01 -19.50 0.88
C ASN A 4 1.77 -18.66 0.62
N SER A 5 1.62 -18.18 -0.63
CA SER A 5 0.45 -17.40 -1.03
C SER A 5 0.12 -17.62 -2.50
N LEU A 6 -1.15 -17.40 -2.82
CA LEU A 6 -1.70 -17.46 -4.16
C LEU A 6 -2.78 -16.39 -4.30
N THR A 7 -2.63 -15.48 -5.27
CA THR A 7 -3.61 -14.42 -5.52
C THR A 7 -3.92 -14.27 -7.01
N LEU A 8 -5.20 -14.17 -7.34
CA LEU A 8 -5.66 -13.96 -8.71
C LEU A 8 -5.56 -12.48 -9.09
N SER A 9 -5.17 -12.22 -10.36
CA SER A 9 -5.33 -10.89 -10.96
C SER A 9 -6.80 -10.46 -10.92
N PRO A 10 -7.11 -9.16 -10.94
CA PRO A 10 -8.49 -8.69 -10.91
C PRO A 10 -9.37 -9.29 -12.00
N ASP A 11 -8.86 -9.47 -13.22
CA ASP A 11 -9.56 -10.10 -14.36
C ASP A 11 -9.55 -11.64 -14.35
N GLY A 12 -8.88 -12.26 -13.36
CA GLY A 12 -8.80 -13.71 -13.20
C GLY A 12 -7.94 -14.46 -14.24
N LYS A 13 -7.17 -13.74 -15.09
CA LYS A 13 -6.35 -14.39 -16.12
C LYS A 13 -5.02 -14.91 -15.61
N TYR A 14 -4.49 -14.31 -14.54
CA TYR A 14 -3.19 -14.66 -13.98
C TYR A 14 -3.29 -14.97 -12.50
N VAL A 15 -2.31 -15.73 -12.05
CA VAL A 15 -2.13 -16.10 -10.63
C VAL A 15 -0.73 -15.72 -10.21
N LEU A 16 -0.61 -14.88 -9.20
CA LEU A 16 0.65 -14.60 -8.52
C LEU A 16 0.86 -15.64 -7.42
N VAL A 17 1.96 -16.36 -7.49
CA VAL A 17 2.28 -17.46 -6.57
C VAL A 17 3.59 -17.17 -5.87
N ASN A 18 3.59 -17.21 -4.54
CA ASN A 18 4.80 -17.17 -3.73
C ASN A 18 5.10 -18.56 -3.16
N THR A 19 6.32 -19.03 -3.37
CA THR A 19 6.78 -20.37 -2.97
C THR A 19 8.02 -20.26 -2.13
N ILE A 20 7.99 -20.83 -0.91
CA ILE A 20 9.16 -20.96 -0.04
C ILE A 20 10.02 -22.15 -0.48
N LYS A 21 11.33 -21.95 -0.54
CA LYS A 21 12.32 -22.92 -0.99
C LYS A 21 13.32 -23.25 0.13
N LYS A 22 14.08 -24.32 -0.05
CA LYS A 22 15.27 -24.63 0.77
C LYS A 22 16.45 -23.73 0.36
N PRO A 23 17.45 -23.49 1.25
CA PRO A 23 17.57 -24.06 2.60
C PRO A 23 16.65 -23.38 3.62
N PHE A 24 16.18 -24.14 4.62
CA PHE A 24 15.52 -23.57 5.80
C PHE A 24 16.56 -23.25 6.86
N SER A 25 16.33 -22.23 7.68
CA SER A 25 17.23 -21.80 8.75
C SER A 25 16.52 -21.86 10.09
N TYR A 26 17.25 -22.15 11.15
CA TYR A 26 16.80 -22.03 12.54
C TYR A 26 17.15 -20.67 13.16
N LEU A 27 17.89 -19.83 12.43
CA LEU A 27 18.37 -18.51 12.91
C LEU A 27 17.41 -17.38 12.61
N VAL A 28 16.55 -17.55 11.60
CA VAL A 28 15.65 -16.50 11.12
C VAL A 28 14.22 -17.02 10.96
N PRO A 29 13.19 -16.15 11.07
CA PRO A 29 11.81 -16.53 10.86
C PRO A 29 11.54 -16.90 9.38
N TYR A 30 10.47 -17.67 9.14
CA TYR A 30 10.17 -18.26 7.82
C TYR A 30 10.02 -17.25 6.69
N ASN A 31 9.61 -16.01 6.97
CA ASN A 31 9.49 -14.93 5.98
C ASN A 31 10.86 -14.42 5.46
N ARG A 32 11.96 -14.90 6.03
CA ARG A 32 13.32 -14.67 5.55
C ARG A 32 13.91 -15.88 4.83
N PHE A 33 13.14 -16.96 4.64
CA PHE A 33 13.59 -18.12 3.88
C PHE A 33 13.63 -17.81 2.38
N PRO A 34 14.42 -18.58 1.62
CA PRO A 34 14.44 -18.43 0.16
C PRO A 34 13.04 -18.57 -0.39
N ALA A 35 12.66 -17.66 -1.28
CA ALA A 35 11.35 -17.65 -1.87
C ALA A 35 11.39 -17.22 -3.32
N THR A 36 10.46 -17.74 -4.12
CA THR A 36 10.23 -17.28 -5.48
C THR A 36 8.79 -16.77 -5.59
N THR A 37 8.64 -15.57 -6.13
CA THR A 37 7.34 -15.05 -6.55
C THR A 37 7.28 -15.07 -8.06
N ALA A 38 6.30 -15.78 -8.61
CA ALA A 38 6.14 -15.96 -10.05
C ALA A 38 4.67 -15.82 -10.47
N VAL A 39 4.45 -15.44 -11.72
CA VAL A 39 3.13 -15.35 -12.35
C VAL A 39 2.90 -16.58 -13.22
N TYR A 40 1.70 -17.11 -13.12
CA TYR A 40 1.18 -18.18 -13.98
C TYR A 40 -0.12 -17.71 -14.62
N THR A 41 -0.50 -18.31 -15.74
CA THR A 41 -1.87 -18.17 -16.26
C THR A 41 -2.85 -18.88 -15.32
N ASN A 42 -4.14 -18.59 -15.43
CA ASN A 42 -5.18 -19.30 -14.67
C ASN A 42 -5.28 -20.81 -15.01
N ASN A 43 -4.69 -21.24 -16.12
CA ASN A 43 -4.58 -22.66 -16.51
C ASN A 43 -3.30 -23.33 -15.94
N GLY A 44 -2.46 -22.58 -15.19
CA GLY A 44 -1.26 -23.11 -14.55
C GLY A 44 0.01 -23.05 -15.42
N GLU A 45 -0.01 -22.40 -16.57
CA GLU A 45 1.17 -22.21 -17.41
C GLU A 45 2.06 -21.10 -16.82
N PHE A 46 3.37 -21.36 -16.72
CA PHE A 46 4.34 -20.36 -16.25
C PHE A 46 4.41 -19.18 -17.22
N VAL A 47 4.42 -17.95 -16.66
CA VAL A 47 4.53 -16.70 -17.42
C VAL A 47 5.87 -16.02 -17.15
N GLU A 48 6.13 -15.66 -15.89
CA GLU A 48 7.34 -14.91 -15.55
C GLU A 48 7.69 -15.07 -14.06
N THR A 49 9.00 -15.06 -13.76
CA THR A 49 9.49 -14.92 -12.38
C THR A 49 9.66 -13.44 -12.03
N ILE A 50 8.92 -12.98 -11.03
CA ILE A 50 8.96 -11.57 -10.61
C ILE A 50 10.15 -11.28 -9.71
N VAL A 51 10.43 -12.19 -8.78
CA VAL A 51 11.61 -12.10 -7.89
C VAL A 51 11.99 -13.47 -7.35
N GLU A 52 13.28 -13.68 -7.21
CA GLU A 52 13.87 -14.76 -6.42
C GLU A 52 14.61 -14.14 -5.24
N VAL A 53 14.23 -14.56 -4.03
CA VAL A 53 14.80 -14.07 -2.78
C VAL A 53 15.66 -15.18 -2.19
N PRO A 54 16.95 -14.95 -1.90
CA PRO A 54 17.79 -15.91 -1.19
C PRO A 54 17.44 -16.01 0.29
N LEU A 55 18.08 -16.89 1.04
CA LEU A 55 18.01 -16.89 2.50
C LEU A 55 18.57 -15.56 3.03
N ILE A 56 17.81 -14.88 3.88
CA ILE A 56 18.15 -13.57 4.43
C ILE A 56 18.52 -13.76 5.91
N GLU A 57 19.78 -14.00 6.20
CA GLU A 57 20.29 -14.06 7.58
C GLU A 57 20.76 -12.68 8.06
N ASP A 58 21.28 -11.86 7.15
CA ASP A 58 21.82 -10.52 7.43
C ASP A 58 20.87 -9.44 6.89
N LEU A 59 20.16 -8.77 7.79
CA LEU A 59 19.46 -7.53 7.53
C LEU A 59 20.05 -6.43 8.42
N PRO A 60 20.01 -5.16 7.99
CA PRO A 60 20.29 -4.04 8.88
C PRO A 60 19.45 -4.14 10.16
N GLN A 61 19.93 -3.54 11.24
CA GLN A 61 19.21 -3.57 12.51
C GLN A 61 18.06 -2.55 12.51
N GLY A 62 16.98 -2.88 13.21
CA GLY A 62 15.83 -1.99 13.42
C GLY A 62 14.55 -2.48 12.77
N PHE A 63 13.42 -1.99 13.30
CA PHE A 63 12.08 -2.44 12.86
C PHE A 63 11.72 -2.04 11.41
N MET A 64 12.43 -1.05 10.86
CA MET A 64 12.20 -0.56 9.49
C MET A 64 13.27 -1.06 8.51
N ALA A 65 14.08 -2.03 8.94
CA ALA A 65 15.05 -2.69 8.07
C ALA A 65 14.34 -3.54 7.01
N GLU A 66 14.78 -3.41 5.77
CA GLU A 66 14.20 -4.09 4.63
C GLU A 66 15.29 -4.71 3.74
N ARG A 67 14.94 -5.79 3.04
CA ARG A 67 15.80 -6.37 2.03
C ARG A 67 15.82 -5.52 0.75
N LYS A 68 16.88 -5.62 -0.02
CA LYS A 68 16.97 -5.05 -1.38
C LYS A 68 16.13 -5.86 -2.38
N GLY A 69 15.83 -5.24 -3.52
CA GLY A 69 15.06 -5.81 -4.61
C GLY A 69 13.55 -5.78 -4.37
N ARG A 70 12.79 -6.34 -5.31
CA ARG A 70 11.33 -6.26 -5.38
C ARG A 70 10.66 -6.89 -4.17
N ARG A 71 9.85 -6.11 -3.45
CA ARG A 71 9.06 -6.53 -2.28
C ARG A 71 7.63 -5.99 -2.37
N ASP A 72 6.74 -6.42 -1.49
CA ASP A 72 5.33 -6.02 -1.42
C ASP A 72 4.60 -6.16 -2.76
N ILE A 73 4.91 -7.28 -3.45
CA ILE A 73 4.38 -7.55 -4.79
C ILE A 73 2.90 -7.89 -4.68
N THR A 74 2.04 -7.11 -5.32
CA THR A 74 0.60 -7.31 -5.31
C THR A 74 -0.07 -6.79 -6.58
N TRP A 75 -1.33 -7.20 -6.80
CA TRP A 75 -2.12 -6.71 -7.92
C TRP A 75 -2.67 -5.29 -7.67
N ARG A 76 -2.69 -4.46 -8.71
CA ARG A 76 -3.49 -3.23 -8.72
C ARG A 76 -4.97 -3.60 -8.80
N ASN A 77 -5.76 -3.07 -7.86
CA ASN A 77 -7.20 -3.38 -7.82
C ASN A 77 -8.01 -2.73 -8.95
N ASP A 78 -7.51 -1.62 -9.51
CA ASP A 78 -8.15 -0.82 -10.56
C ASP A 78 -7.77 -1.24 -11.98
N LYS A 79 -6.88 -2.23 -12.14
CA LYS A 79 -6.39 -2.72 -13.44
C LYS A 79 -6.61 -4.22 -13.58
N PRO A 80 -6.86 -4.72 -14.82
CA PRO A 80 -7.14 -6.14 -15.04
C PRO A 80 -5.97 -7.04 -14.61
N SER A 81 -4.74 -6.70 -15.02
CA SER A 81 -3.56 -7.57 -14.84
C SER A 81 -2.29 -6.74 -14.75
N THR A 82 -2.18 -5.91 -13.72
CA THR A 82 -1.00 -5.10 -13.43
C THR A 82 -0.54 -5.34 -12.00
N LEU A 83 0.73 -5.68 -11.83
CA LEU A 83 1.39 -5.78 -10.54
C LEU A 83 1.95 -4.43 -10.09
N ILE A 84 2.12 -4.26 -8.79
CA ILE A 84 3.02 -3.29 -8.20
C ILE A 84 4.04 -4.00 -7.33
N TYR A 85 5.15 -3.34 -7.10
CA TYR A 85 6.16 -3.72 -6.12
C TYR A 85 6.90 -2.48 -5.60
N ALA A 86 7.53 -2.60 -4.45
CA ALA A 86 8.38 -1.57 -3.89
C ALA A 86 9.85 -2.01 -3.87
N GLU A 87 10.76 -1.05 -3.98
CA GLU A 87 12.20 -1.24 -3.77
C GLU A 87 12.74 -0.16 -2.83
N VAL A 88 13.75 -0.52 -2.03
CA VAL A 88 14.37 0.41 -1.09
C VAL A 88 15.36 1.34 -1.80
N LEU A 89 15.38 2.60 -1.39
CA LEU A 89 16.33 3.61 -1.88
C LEU A 89 17.46 3.91 -0.89
N ASP A 90 17.33 3.46 0.35
CA ASP A 90 18.29 3.62 1.46
C ASP A 90 19.05 2.34 1.76
N GLU A 91 19.17 1.43 0.79
CA GLU A 91 19.77 0.10 0.92
C GLU A 91 19.08 -0.81 1.94
N GLY A 92 17.89 -0.44 2.40
CA GLY A 92 17.13 -1.15 3.42
C GLY A 92 17.58 -0.86 4.85
N ASP A 93 18.50 0.07 5.03
CA ASP A 93 19.06 0.44 6.32
C ASP A 93 18.30 1.66 6.89
N PRO A 94 17.57 1.50 8.01
CA PRO A 94 16.84 2.60 8.63
C PRO A 94 17.75 3.70 9.22
N GLU A 95 19.03 3.40 9.50
CA GLU A 95 19.98 4.38 10.01
C GLU A 95 20.58 5.25 8.91
N LYS A 96 20.47 4.81 7.65
CA LYS A 96 20.96 5.58 6.52
C LYS A 96 20.05 6.77 6.24
N GLU A 97 20.60 7.96 6.16
CA GLU A 97 19.86 9.16 5.73
C GLU A 97 19.50 9.05 4.25
N ALA A 98 18.23 9.32 3.93
CA ALA A 98 17.72 9.34 2.57
C ALA A 98 16.55 10.30 2.43
N ASP A 99 16.48 11.00 1.31
CA ASP A 99 15.35 11.88 0.98
C ASP A 99 14.04 11.10 0.80
N PHE A 100 14.16 9.91 0.22
CA PHE A 100 13.08 8.95 0.03
C PHE A 100 13.61 7.57 0.42
N ARG A 101 12.75 6.80 1.08
CA ARG A 101 13.09 5.46 1.57
C ARG A 101 12.74 4.36 0.60
N ASP A 102 11.62 4.53 -0.12
CA ASP A 102 11.14 3.53 -1.06
C ASP A 102 10.67 4.17 -2.38
N GLU A 103 10.76 3.38 -3.45
CA GLU A 103 10.16 3.67 -4.73
C GLU A 103 9.19 2.55 -5.10
N VAL A 104 8.00 2.92 -5.56
CA VAL A 104 6.96 1.98 -5.98
C VAL A 104 6.89 1.97 -7.49
N PHE A 105 6.83 0.77 -8.04
CA PHE A 105 6.79 0.51 -9.48
C PHE A 105 5.51 -0.24 -9.86
N GLN A 106 5.08 -0.09 -11.11
CA GLN A 106 4.08 -0.96 -11.71
C GLN A 106 4.69 -1.81 -12.82
N LEU A 107 4.15 -3.01 -12.98
CA LEU A 107 4.59 -3.98 -13.98
C LEU A 107 3.37 -4.60 -14.66
N GLU A 108 3.19 -4.29 -15.94
CA GLU A 108 2.06 -4.77 -16.74
C GLU A 108 2.36 -6.13 -17.36
N ALA A 109 1.33 -6.88 -17.69
CA ALA A 109 1.48 -8.11 -18.48
C ALA A 109 2.23 -7.83 -19.79
N PRO A 110 3.17 -8.70 -20.21
CA PRO A 110 3.51 -10.03 -19.69
C PRO A 110 4.54 -10.05 -18.55
N PHE A 111 4.66 -9.00 -17.74
CA PHE A 111 5.44 -8.88 -16.50
C PHE A 111 6.96 -8.94 -16.68
N LYS A 112 7.47 -8.55 -17.86
CA LYS A 112 8.89 -8.61 -18.21
C LYS A 112 9.61 -7.29 -17.92
N GLY A 113 10.91 -7.43 -17.59
CA GLY A 113 11.81 -6.30 -17.39
C GLY A 113 11.57 -5.52 -16.12
N ASP A 114 12.00 -4.27 -16.11
CA ASP A 114 11.82 -3.35 -14.99
C ASP A 114 10.47 -2.65 -15.10
N GLY A 115 9.83 -2.45 -13.95
CA GLY A 115 8.56 -1.74 -13.88
C GLY A 115 8.72 -0.24 -14.15
N LYS A 116 7.60 0.42 -14.40
CA LYS A 116 7.55 1.88 -14.48
C LYS A 116 7.40 2.45 -13.08
N SER A 117 8.24 3.42 -12.70
CA SER A 117 8.11 4.16 -11.44
C SER A 117 6.73 4.83 -11.34
N LEU A 118 6.12 4.73 -10.18
CA LEU A 118 4.84 5.39 -9.86
C LEU A 118 5.03 6.56 -8.91
N LEU A 119 5.73 6.33 -7.79
CA LEU A 119 5.98 7.33 -6.76
C LEU A 119 7.14 6.91 -5.87
N LYS A 120 7.70 7.90 -5.16
CA LYS A 120 8.66 7.70 -4.07
C LYS A 120 8.02 8.12 -2.74
N THR A 121 8.29 7.37 -1.68
CA THR A 121 7.78 7.65 -0.34
C THR A 121 8.90 8.09 0.61
N LYS A 122 8.58 8.99 1.53
CA LYS A 122 9.53 9.52 2.52
C LYS A 122 9.90 8.49 3.60
N ASN A 123 8.93 7.65 3.95
CA ASN A 123 9.07 6.54 4.89
C ASN A 123 8.95 5.20 4.13
N ARG A 124 8.89 4.07 4.84
CA ARG A 124 8.61 2.77 4.24
C ARG A 124 7.22 2.74 3.65
N PHE A 125 7.13 2.38 2.39
CA PHE A 125 5.88 2.14 1.69
C PHE A 125 5.02 1.12 2.45
N SER A 126 3.72 1.36 2.51
CA SER A 126 2.77 0.46 3.15
C SER A 126 1.79 -0.16 2.14
N TYR A 127 0.93 0.66 1.55
CA TYR A 127 -0.03 0.19 0.56
C TYR A 127 -0.58 1.35 -0.28
N ILE A 128 -1.32 0.99 -1.34
CA ILE A 128 -2.04 1.93 -2.19
C ILE A 128 -3.53 1.58 -2.20
N LEU A 129 -4.36 2.61 -2.01
CA LEU A 129 -5.79 2.56 -2.25
C LEU A 129 -6.06 3.18 -3.63
N TRP A 130 -6.40 2.33 -4.58
CA TRP A 130 -6.59 2.71 -5.98
C TRP A 130 -7.93 3.38 -6.17
N GLY A 131 -7.98 4.46 -6.97
CA GLY A 131 -9.22 5.15 -7.33
C GLY A 131 -9.55 4.94 -8.80
N ASN A 132 -8.75 5.54 -9.66
CA ASN A 132 -8.85 5.43 -11.12
C ASN A 132 -7.48 5.76 -11.75
N ASP A 133 -7.44 5.90 -13.08
CA ASP A 133 -6.21 6.21 -13.82
C ASP A 133 -5.51 7.50 -13.38
N ASN A 134 -6.22 8.44 -12.77
CA ASN A 134 -5.71 9.77 -12.43
C ASN A 134 -5.55 10.00 -10.92
N VAL A 135 -6.11 9.13 -10.09
CA VAL A 135 -6.13 9.32 -8.63
C VAL A 135 -5.93 8.00 -7.91
N ALA A 136 -4.94 7.98 -7.05
CA ALA A 136 -4.73 6.94 -6.05
C ALA A 136 -4.19 7.56 -4.76
N ILE A 137 -4.38 6.87 -3.64
CA ILE A 137 -3.89 7.24 -2.32
C ILE A 137 -2.82 6.24 -1.91
N ALA A 138 -1.61 6.72 -1.62
CA ALA A 138 -0.54 5.88 -1.09
C ALA A 138 -0.28 6.23 0.38
N TYR A 139 0.18 5.23 1.11
CA TYR A 139 0.54 5.35 2.51
C TYR A 139 1.96 4.89 2.73
N ASP A 140 2.68 5.61 3.58
CA ASP A 140 3.94 5.19 4.15
C ASP A 140 3.93 5.35 5.67
N TYR A 141 4.84 4.68 6.36
CA TYR A 141 4.96 4.84 7.80
C TYR A 141 6.40 4.70 8.28
N TRP A 142 6.68 5.26 9.47
CA TRP A 142 7.95 5.13 10.14
C TRP A 142 7.76 4.75 11.61
N TRP A 143 8.21 3.55 11.97
CA TRP A 143 7.97 2.98 13.29
C TRP A 143 8.53 3.83 14.44
N ASN A 144 9.78 4.30 14.32
CA ASN A 144 10.47 4.98 15.43
C ASN A 144 9.77 6.26 15.87
N THR A 145 9.21 7.02 14.93
CA THR A 145 8.51 8.29 15.19
C THR A 145 6.99 8.14 15.20
N ARG A 146 6.47 6.92 14.90
CA ARG A 146 5.04 6.67 14.69
C ARG A 146 4.44 7.54 13.58
N ASN A 147 5.28 8.03 12.69
CA ASN A 147 4.84 8.88 11.58
C ASN A 147 4.14 8.07 10.50
N LEU A 148 3.07 8.64 9.98
CA LEU A 148 2.34 8.14 8.82
C LEU A 148 2.09 9.31 7.87
N LYS A 149 2.40 9.10 6.59
CA LYS A 149 2.06 10.07 5.54
C LYS A 149 1.06 9.44 4.57
N THR A 150 0.14 10.27 4.14
CA THR A 150 -0.86 9.94 3.13
C THR A 150 -0.63 10.81 1.90
N TYR A 151 -0.48 10.18 0.75
CA TYR A 151 -0.18 10.84 -0.51
C TYR A 151 -1.34 10.69 -1.48
N VAL A 152 -1.68 11.76 -2.19
CA VAL A 152 -2.46 11.71 -3.43
C VAL A 152 -1.50 11.77 -4.59
N PHE A 153 -1.61 10.85 -5.54
CA PHE A 153 -0.80 10.86 -6.76
C PHE A 153 -1.62 10.47 -7.99
N ASN A 154 -1.07 10.79 -9.17
CA ASN A 154 -1.67 10.43 -10.45
C ASN A 154 -0.92 9.25 -11.07
N PRO A 155 -1.50 8.03 -11.09
CA PRO A 155 -0.85 6.85 -11.64
C PRO A 155 -0.50 6.95 -13.14
N SER A 156 -1.28 7.75 -13.91
CA SER A 156 -1.03 7.96 -15.34
C SER A 156 0.02 9.05 -15.63
N ASN A 157 0.38 9.85 -14.61
CA ASN A 157 1.40 10.89 -14.74
C ASN A 157 2.40 10.86 -13.57
N PRO A 158 3.27 9.84 -13.50
CA PRO A 158 4.22 9.68 -12.40
C PRO A 158 5.31 10.77 -12.35
N SER A 159 5.45 11.59 -13.37
CA SER A 159 6.32 12.78 -13.35
C SER A 159 5.77 13.91 -12.48
N GLN A 160 4.47 13.91 -12.19
CA GLN A 160 3.85 14.82 -11.25
C GLN A 160 4.15 14.36 -9.83
N SER A 161 4.80 15.20 -9.04
CA SER A 161 5.12 14.90 -7.64
C SER A 161 3.86 14.56 -6.84
N PRO A 162 3.85 13.48 -6.05
CA PRO A 162 2.76 13.17 -5.14
C PRO A 162 2.54 14.30 -4.13
N LYS A 163 1.28 14.57 -3.80
CA LYS A 163 0.90 15.57 -2.80
C LYS A 163 0.64 14.89 -1.46
N ILE A 164 1.36 15.30 -0.41
CA ILE A 164 1.08 14.86 0.96
C ILE A 164 -0.18 15.59 1.43
N ILE A 165 -1.22 14.83 1.81
CA ILE A 165 -2.49 15.34 2.32
C ILE A 165 -2.66 15.13 3.82
N ALA A 166 -1.91 14.20 4.41
CA ALA A 166 -1.77 14.04 5.86
C ALA A 166 -0.34 13.62 6.22
N ASP A 167 0.15 14.16 7.31
CA ASP A 167 1.46 13.87 7.90
C ASP A 167 1.28 13.94 9.42
N ARG A 168 1.17 12.75 10.06
CA ARG A 168 0.76 12.68 11.46
C ARG A 168 1.39 11.52 12.23
N ASN A 169 1.28 11.56 13.54
CA ASN A 169 1.52 10.38 14.37
C ASN A 169 0.29 9.46 14.27
N TYR A 170 0.47 8.21 13.81
CA TYR A 170 -0.65 7.26 13.65
C TYR A 170 -1.24 6.75 14.98
N GLN A 171 -0.56 6.97 16.10
CA GLN A 171 -1.09 6.67 17.43
C GLN A 171 -1.94 7.81 18.02
N ASP A 172 -1.87 9.01 17.42
CA ASP A 172 -2.72 10.13 17.82
C ASP A 172 -4.12 9.96 17.23
N ARG A 173 -5.03 9.47 18.07
CA ARG A 173 -6.43 9.23 17.72
C ARG A 173 -7.24 10.51 17.57
N TYR A 174 -6.80 11.61 18.19
CA TYR A 174 -7.53 12.88 18.14
C TYR A 174 -7.34 13.61 16.80
N SER A 175 -6.19 13.45 16.17
CA SER A 175 -5.90 14.01 14.84
C SER A 175 -6.23 13.06 13.69
N ASP A 176 -6.88 11.91 13.96
CA ASP A 176 -7.20 10.92 12.94
C ASP A 176 -8.24 11.47 11.96
N PRO A 177 -7.91 11.62 10.65
CA PRO A 177 -8.84 12.10 9.65
C PRO A 177 -9.87 11.04 9.23
N GLY A 178 -9.78 9.82 9.77
CA GLY A 178 -10.59 8.68 9.36
C GLY A 178 -10.02 7.92 8.17
N ASN A 179 -10.76 6.89 7.76
CA ASN A 179 -10.42 6.00 6.67
C ASN A 179 -11.18 6.39 5.40
N PHE A 180 -10.52 6.29 4.25
CA PHE A 180 -11.18 6.52 2.98
C PHE A 180 -12.23 5.44 2.70
N GLU A 181 -13.42 5.88 2.32
CA GLU A 181 -14.50 5.01 1.87
C GLU A 181 -14.18 4.37 0.52
N THR A 182 -14.60 3.13 0.36
CA THR A 182 -14.36 2.32 -0.83
C THR A 182 -15.65 1.79 -1.44
N LYS A 183 -15.58 1.48 -2.73
CA LYS A 183 -16.64 0.78 -3.47
C LYS A 183 -16.05 -0.40 -4.25
N ARG A 184 -16.90 -1.32 -4.69
CA ARG A 184 -16.51 -2.40 -5.59
C ARG A 184 -16.51 -1.90 -7.03
N ASN A 185 -15.43 -2.23 -7.78
CA ASN A 185 -15.34 -1.99 -9.21
C ASN A 185 -15.88 -3.18 -10.02
N GLU A 186 -15.72 -3.15 -11.35
CA GLU A 186 -16.14 -4.22 -12.26
C GLU A 186 -15.47 -5.57 -12.00
N PHE A 187 -14.30 -5.59 -11.36
CA PHE A 187 -13.59 -6.81 -10.95
C PHE A 187 -13.97 -7.29 -9.55
N GLY A 188 -14.93 -6.65 -8.88
CA GLY A 188 -15.30 -6.92 -7.49
C GLY A 188 -14.22 -6.53 -6.47
N LYS A 189 -13.21 -5.74 -6.88
CA LYS A 189 -12.13 -5.28 -6.00
C LYS A 189 -12.49 -3.94 -5.36
N SER A 190 -12.02 -3.71 -4.11
CA SER A 190 -12.19 -2.44 -3.43
C SER A 190 -11.32 -1.36 -4.08
N VAL A 191 -11.95 -0.25 -4.44
CA VAL A 191 -11.31 0.97 -4.93
C VAL A 191 -11.92 2.18 -4.21
N LEU A 192 -11.26 3.33 -4.23
CA LEU A 192 -11.77 4.57 -3.65
C LEU A 192 -13.19 4.89 -4.15
N ALA A 193 -14.07 5.25 -3.23
CA ALA A 193 -15.38 5.80 -3.56
C ALA A 193 -15.21 7.27 -3.95
N LEU A 194 -15.01 7.53 -5.25
CA LEU A 194 -14.83 8.87 -5.80
C LEU A 194 -16.14 9.45 -6.30
N GLU A 195 -16.36 10.72 -5.98
CA GLU A 195 -17.38 11.59 -6.59
C GLU A 195 -16.67 12.79 -7.21
N ASN A 196 -16.44 12.75 -8.52
CA ASN A 196 -15.57 13.69 -9.23
C ASN A 196 -14.16 13.71 -8.60
N ASP A 197 -13.70 14.88 -8.09
CA ASP A 197 -12.41 15.04 -7.42
C ASP A 197 -12.48 14.84 -5.89
N ASN A 198 -13.59 14.35 -5.38
CA ASN A 198 -13.82 14.18 -3.94
C ASN A 198 -13.78 12.70 -3.54
N ALA A 199 -13.27 12.46 -2.37
CA ALA A 199 -13.35 11.20 -1.63
C ALA A 199 -14.05 11.43 -0.28
N PHE A 200 -14.41 10.37 0.40
CA PHE A 200 -15.07 10.42 1.69
C PHE A 200 -14.20 9.75 2.75
N LEU A 201 -14.22 10.31 3.95
CA LEU A 201 -13.47 9.83 5.11
C LEU A 201 -14.46 9.54 6.25
N LEU A 202 -14.45 8.31 6.72
CA LEU A 202 -15.21 7.89 7.89
C LEU A 202 -14.26 7.77 9.07
N GLY A 203 -14.52 8.54 10.13
CA GLY A 203 -13.63 8.60 11.29
C GLY A 203 -14.35 8.39 12.61
N ASP A 204 -13.60 7.85 13.58
CA ASP A 204 -14.09 7.57 14.93
C ASP A 204 -14.42 8.83 15.74
N GLY A 205 -13.77 9.94 15.45
CA GLY A 205 -14.04 11.23 16.08
C GLY A 205 -13.69 11.29 17.58
N PHE A 206 -12.56 10.68 17.97
CA PHE A 206 -12.10 10.77 19.37
C PHE A 206 -11.78 12.21 19.77
N SER A 207 -12.20 12.57 20.98
CA SER A 207 -11.96 13.85 21.61
C SER A 207 -11.92 13.72 23.12
N GLU A 208 -11.50 14.78 23.82
CA GLU A 208 -11.56 14.84 25.30
C GLU A 208 -12.99 14.68 25.86
N LYS A 209 -14.01 14.99 25.03
CA LYS A 209 -15.43 14.93 25.42
C LYS A 209 -16.09 13.61 25.09
N GLY A 210 -15.39 12.69 24.43
CA GLY A 210 -15.93 11.41 24.01
C GLY A 210 -15.63 11.09 22.53
N GLN A 211 -16.34 10.12 22.02
CA GLN A 211 -16.23 9.64 20.66
C GLN A 211 -17.44 10.11 19.83
N PHE A 212 -17.19 10.87 18.80
CA PHE A 212 -18.22 11.45 17.92
C PHE A 212 -17.89 11.11 16.46
N PRO A 213 -18.26 9.92 15.99
CA PRO A 213 -18.00 9.46 14.63
C PRO A 213 -18.44 10.49 13.60
N PHE A 214 -17.73 10.56 12.51
CA PHE A 214 -17.99 11.56 11.49
C PHE A 214 -17.79 11.04 10.08
N LEU A 215 -18.45 11.70 9.13
CA LEU A 215 -18.23 11.58 7.70
C LEU A 215 -17.74 12.91 7.15
N ASP A 216 -16.57 12.92 6.56
CA ASP A 216 -15.98 14.05 5.88
C ASP A 216 -15.92 13.81 4.36
N LYS A 217 -16.10 14.87 3.59
CA LYS A 217 -15.84 14.94 2.16
C LYS A 217 -14.57 15.74 1.94
N ILE A 218 -13.55 15.13 1.34
CA ILE A 218 -12.26 15.76 1.03
C ILE A 218 -12.11 15.94 -0.48
N ASN A 219 -11.77 17.15 -0.91
CA ASN A 219 -11.39 17.42 -2.30
C ASN A 219 -9.88 17.11 -2.48
N LEU A 220 -9.56 16.09 -3.27
CA LEU A 220 -8.20 15.59 -3.42
C LEU A 220 -7.26 16.53 -4.20
N LYS A 221 -7.83 17.46 -5.02
CA LYS A 221 -7.04 18.49 -5.71
C LYS A 221 -6.64 19.63 -4.77
N THR A 222 -7.59 20.11 -3.97
CA THR A 222 -7.39 21.29 -3.12
C THR A 222 -6.99 20.97 -1.69
N ASN A 223 -7.15 19.71 -1.26
CA ASN A 223 -7.01 19.24 0.12
C ASN A 223 -7.96 19.94 1.12
N LYS A 224 -9.12 20.43 0.61
CA LYS A 224 -10.14 21.01 1.48
C LYS A 224 -11.10 19.93 1.94
N THR A 225 -11.33 19.89 3.24
CA THR A 225 -12.26 18.95 3.89
C THR A 225 -13.52 19.69 4.33
N GLN A 226 -14.66 19.07 4.13
CA GLN A 226 -15.96 19.53 4.59
C GLN A 226 -16.59 18.44 5.44
N ARG A 227 -16.99 18.75 6.68
CA ARG A 227 -17.78 17.87 7.52
C ARG A 227 -19.17 17.70 6.92
N VAL A 228 -19.52 16.47 6.54
CA VAL A 228 -20.85 16.10 6.02
C VAL A 228 -21.77 15.71 7.16
N TYR A 229 -21.24 14.90 8.09
CA TYR A 229 -21.98 14.44 9.26
C TYR A 229 -21.03 14.32 10.45
N GLN A 230 -21.57 14.54 11.65
CA GLN A 230 -20.91 14.21 12.91
C GLN A 230 -21.95 13.81 13.95
N SER A 231 -21.71 12.69 14.62
CA SER A 231 -22.51 12.25 15.76
C SER A 231 -22.53 13.32 16.86
N LYS A 232 -23.67 13.46 17.50
CA LYS A 232 -23.92 14.40 18.62
C LYS A 232 -24.36 13.69 19.88
N PHE A 233 -24.38 12.36 19.87
CA PHE A 233 -24.84 11.59 21.01
C PHE A 233 -23.78 11.61 22.13
N THR A 234 -24.25 11.87 23.36
CA THR A 234 -23.41 11.91 24.56
C THR A 234 -23.70 10.75 25.52
N ASP A 235 -24.78 10.01 25.26
CA ASP A 235 -25.30 8.92 26.07
C ASP A 235 -25.12 7.53 25.42
N LYS A 236 -24.68 7.51 24.17
CA LYS A 236 -24.42 6.28 23.41
C LYS A 236 -23.34 6.52 22.36
N ILE A 237 -22.70 5.44 21.92
CA ILE A 237 -21.80 5.42 20.76
C ILE A 237 -22.65 5.12 19.52
N GLU A 238 -22.45 5.91 18.47
CA GLU A 238 -22.98 5.66 17.13
C GLU A 238 -21.92 4.97 16.30
N ASP A 239 -22.29 3.93 15.57
CA ASP A 239 -21.47 3.27 14.58
C ASP A 239 -21.96 3.70 13.18
N LEU A 240 -21.07 4.21 12.33
CA LEU A 240 -21.38 4.77 11.02
C LEU A 240 -20.89 3.83 9.90
#